data_45095e0b5cc76deb5136e5b85edc124c
#
_entry.id   45095e0b5cc76deb5136e5b85edc124c
#
_cell.length_a   1.000
_cell.length_b   1.000
_cell.length_c   1.000
_cell.angle_alpha   90.00
_cell.angle_beta   90.00
_cell.angle_gamma   90.00
#
_symmetry.space_group_name_H-M   'P 1'
#
loop_
_entity.id
_entity.type
_entity.pdbx_description
1 polymer ?
#
loop_
_entity_poly.entity_id
_entity_poly.type
_entity_poly.pdbx_seq_one_letter_code
_entity_poly.pdbx_strand_id
1 'polypeptide(L)'
;MSTITTRDGVVIFYKDWGPRDAQPLVFHHGWPLSADDWDAQLLYFLGKGYRVVAHDRRGHGRSGQVSDGHDMDHYAADTAAVVEHLDLRNAVHIGLSTGGGEATRYVARHGQAQGRVAKLVLIGAVPPIMVRTPANPGGLPAEVFDGLRRQLAANRARFYLEFAGGPFYGFNRPGAKVSQGLIDSFWLQSMMAGHKNA
;
A
#
# COMPACT_ATOMS: atom_id res chain seq x y z
N MET A 1 -14.91 -5.81 -12.95
CA MET A 1 -13.84 -5.27 -12.08
C MET A 1 -14.48 -4.95 -10.75
N SER A 2 -13.95 -5.47 -9.64
CA SER A 2 -14.59 -5.24 -8.32
C SER A 2 -14.19 -3.87 -7.79
N THR A 3 -15.16 -3.00 -7.57
CA THR A 3 -14.97 -1.64 -7.06
C THR A 3 -16.03 -1.28 -6.03
N ILE A 4 -15.71 -0.36 -5.15
CA ILE A 4 -16.67 0.36 -4.32
C ILE A 4 -16.52 1.85 -4.55
N THR A 5 -17.53 2.62 -4.17
CA THR A 5 -17.45 4.09 -4.11
C THR A 5 -17.46 4.50 -2.63
N THR A 6 -16.48 5.26 -2.21
CA THR A 6 -16.38 5.80 -0.85
C THR A 6 -17.39 6.91 -0.61
N ARG A 7 -17.53 7.36 0.65
CA ARG A 7 -18.45 8.43 1.02
C ARG A 7 -18.16 9.78 0.35
N ASP A 8 -16.88 10.03 0.06
CA ASP A 8 -16.40 11.22 -0.65
C ASP A 8 -16.34 11.03 -2.17
N GLY A 9 -16.93 9.94 -2.70
CA GLY A 9 -17.12 9.71 -4.13
C GLY A 9 -15.94 9.08 -4.86
N VAL A 10 -14.90 8.64 -4.16
CA VAL A 10 -13.74 8.00 -4.79
C VAL A 10 -14.01 6.53 -5.06
N VAL A 11 -13.73 6.09 -6.29
CA VAL A 11 -13.84 4.68 -6.68
C VAL A 11 -12.58 3.95 -6.21
N ILE A 12 -12.74 2.91 -5.40
CA ILE A 12 -11.67 2.05 -4.91
C ILE A 12 -11.79 0.66 -5.53
N PHE A 13 -10.76 0.25 -6.26
CA PHE A 13 -10.62 -1.11 -6.79
C PHE A 13 -10.14 -2.07 -5.70
N TYR A 14 -10.66 -3.29 -5.70
CA TYR A 14 -10.17 -4.35 -4.82
C TYR A 14 -10.19 -5.74 -5.47
N LYS A 15 -9.36 -6.63 -4.95
CA LYS A 15 -9.36 -8.07 -5.16
C LYS A 15 -9.94 -8.73 -3.92
N ASP A 16 -10.80 -9.74 -4.08
CA ASP A 16 -11.38 -10.53 -2.98
C ASP A 16 -11.55 -11.97 -3.47
N TRP A 17 -10.66 -12.83 -3.05
CA TRP A 17 -10.55 -14.20 -3.52
C TRP A 17 -10.49 -15.20 -2.36
N GLY A 18 -11.00 -16.42 -2.60
CA GLY A 18 -11.03 -17.51 -1.64
C GLY A 18 -12.41 -17.70 -0.99
N PRO A 19 -12.53 -18.71 -0.09
CA PRO A 19 -13.79 -18.99 0.58
C PRO A 19 -14.26 -17.84 1.47
N ARG A 20 -15.54 -17.52 1.43
CA ARG A 20 -16.12 -16.39 2.15
C ARG A 20 -16.06 -16.52 3.67
N ASP A 21 -16.09 -17.74 4.17
CA ASP A 21 -16.04 -18.13 5.58
C ASP A 21 -14.62 -18.36 6.11
N ALA A 22 -13.61 -18.34 5.23
CA ALA A 22 -12.22 -18.47 5.64
C ALA A 22 -11.69 -17.22 6.33
N GLN A 23 -10.62 -17.38 7.12
CA GLN A 23 -9.91 -16.28 7.79
C GLN A 23 -9.46 -15.23 6.75
N PRO A 24 -9.94 -13.98 6.83
CA PRO A 24 -9.55 -12.95 5.88
C PRO A 24 -8.14 -12.39 6.18
N LEU A 25 -7.34 -12.27 5.12
CA LEU A 25 -6.07 -11.56 5.10
C LEU A 25 -6.21 -10.34 4.21
N VAL A 26 -5.98 -9.14 4.74
CA VAL A 26 -6.11 -7.87 4.04
C VAL A 26 -4.72 -7.28 3.82
N PHE A 27 -4.35 -7.07 2.56
CA PHE A 27 -3.02 -6.63 2.16
C PHE A 27 -3.03 -5.16 1.72
N HIS A 28 -2.11 -4.38 2.28
CA HIS A 28 -1.95 -2.96 2.04
C HIS A 28 -0.61 -2.70 1.36
N HIS A 29 -0.65 -2.25 0.11
CA HIS A 29 0.55 -2.05 -0.70
C HIS A 29 1.38 -0.83 -0.28
N GLY A 30 2.68 -0.87 -0.61
CA GLY A 30 3.60 0.24 -0.45
C GLY A 30 3.40 1.33 -1.53
N TRP A 31 4.02 2.49 -1.32
CA TRP A 31 4.11 3.51 -2.37
C TRP A 31 5.22 3.15 -3.36
N PRO A 32 5.04 3.40 -4.65
CA PRO A 32 3.87 3.88 -5.39
C PRO A 32 3.11 2.75 -6.10
N LEU A 33 3.00 1.60 -5.45
CA LEU A 33 2.53 0.34 -6.01
C LEU A 33 0.98 0.23 -6.04
N SER A 34 0.50 -0.99 -6.26
CA SER A 34 -0.92 -1.35 -6.29
C SER A 34 -1.14 -2.71 -5.59
N ALA A 35 -2.36 -3.20 -5.58
CA ALA A 35 -2.67 -4.54 -5.08
C ALA A 35 -1.93 -5.67 -5.83
N ASP A 36 -1.42 -5.40 -7.02
CA ASP A 36 -0.70 -6.40 -7.83
C ASP A 36 0.69 -6.74 -7.27
N ASP A 37 1.26 -5.86 -6.44
CA ASP A 37 2.51 -6.14 -5.72
C ASP A 37 2.40 -7.35 -4.78
N TRP A 38 1.19 -7.68 -4.37
CA TRP A 38 0.88 -8.79 -3.48
C TRP A 38 0.50 -10.10 -4.19
N ASP A 39 0.47 -10.17 -5.52
CA ASP A 39 -0.08 -11.31 -6.25
C ASP A 39 0.57 -12.65 -5.89
N ALA A 40 1.88 -12.68 -5.67
CA ALA A 40 2.58 -13.89 -5.24
C ALA A 40 2.14 -14.36 -3.85
N GLN A 41 1.97 -13.43 -2.90
CA GLN A 41 1.51 -13.71 -1.54
C GLN A 41 0.03 -14.07 -1.53
N LEU A 42 -0.80 -13.38 -2.31
CA LEU A 42 -2.21 -13.70 -2.46
C LEU A 42 -2.36 -15.14 -2.96
N LEU A 43 -1.65 -15.54 -4.01
CA LEU A 43 -1.67 -16.90 -4.55
C LEU A 43 -1.22 -17.94 -3.51
N TYR A 44 -0.15 -17.65 -2.78
CA TYR A 44 0.34 -18.53 -1.72
C TYR A 44 -0.71 -18.78 -0.63
N PHE A 45 -1.33 -17.73 -0.11
CA PHE A 45 -2.31 -17.84 0.97
C PHE A 45 -3.65 -18.42 0.49
N LEU A 46 -4.06 -18.16 -0.75
CA LEU A 46 -5.18 -18.86 -1.41
C LEU A 46 -4.96 -20.37 -1.42
N GLY A 47 -3.76 -20.83 -1.78
CA GLY A 47 -3.39 -22.23 -1.76
C GLY A 47 -3.37 -22.85 -0.36
N LYS A 48 -3.40 -22.03 0.70
CA LYS A 48 -3.53 -22.45 2.11
C LYS A 48 -4.95 -22.33 2.64
N GLY A 49 -5.93 -21.98 1.80
CA GLY A 49 -7.34 -21.91 2.16
C GLY A 49 -7.77 -20.61 2.84
N TYR A 50 -6.98 -19.56 2.83
CA TYR A 50 -7.36 -18.24 3.34
C TYR A 50 -8.21 -17.47 2.34
N ARG A 51 -9.06 -16.56 2.84
CA ARG A 51 -9.64 -15.49 2.03
C ARG A 51 -8.64 -14.35 1.96
N VAL A 52 -8.31 -13.88 0.76
CA VAL A 52 -7.33 -12.82 0.54
C VAL A 52 -8.00 -11.60 -0.09
N VAL A 53 -7.73 -10.43 0.47
CA VAL A 53 -8.25 -9.15 0.01
C VAL A 53 -7.09 -8.18 -0.15
N ALA A 54 -7.05 -7.46 -1.26
CA ALA A 54 -6.12 -6.37 -1.48
C ALA A 54 -6.82 -5.26 -2.27
N HIS A 55 -6.52 -4.01 -2.00
CA HIS A 55 -7.11 -2.89 -2.74
C HIS A 55 -6.02 -1.98 -3.29
N ASP A 56 -6.32 -1.30 -4.38
CA ASP A 56 -5.51 -0.19 -4.84
C ASP A 56 -5.93 1.05 -4.05
N ARG A 57 -4.98 1.66 -3.33
CA ARG A 57 -5.22 2.92 -2.59
C ARG A 57 -5.69 4.00 -3.55
N ARG A 58 -6.50 4.98 -3.08
CA ARG A 58 -6.86 6.16 -3.89
C ARG A 58 -5.63 6.77 -4.55
N GLY A 59 -5.77 7.18 -5.79
CA GLY A 59 -4.67 7.73 -6.58
C GLY A 59 -3.67 6.69 -7.09
N HIS A 60 -3.85 5.39 -6.84
CA HIS A 60 -2.95 4.33 -7.28
C HIS A 60 -3.69 3.30 -8.14
N GLY A 61 -2.95 2.64 -9.03
CA GLY A 61 -3.45 1.52 -9.84
C GLY A 61 -4.76 1.83 -10.55
N ARG A 62 -5.78 1.02 -10.26
CA ARG A 62 -7.13 1.08 -10.87
C ARG A 62 -8.12 1.91 -10.06
N SER A 63 -7.72 2.42 -8.90
CA SER A 63 -8.55 3.32 -8.09
C SER A 63 -8.59 4.73 -8.66
N GLY A 64 -9.59 5.51 -8.24
CA GLY A 64 -9.82 6.87 -8.69
C GLY A 64 -8.60 7.76 -8.50
N GLN A 65 -8.22 8.47 -9.56
CA GLN A 65 -7.15 9.47 -9.55
C GLN A 65 -7.71 10.79 -9.02
N VAL A 66 -7.36 11.13 -7.79
CA VAL A 66 -7.88 12.31 -7.09
C VAL A 66 -6.76 13.34 -6.86
N SER A 67 -7.14 14.61 -6.68
CA SER A 67 -6.19 15.70 -6.47
C SER A 67 -5.77 15.90 -5.02
N ASP A 68 -6.50 15.30 -4.07
CA ASP A 68 -6.34 15.48 -2.63
C ASP A 68 -6.71 14.21 -1.83
N GLY A 69 -6.66 14.27 -0.51
CA GLY A 69 -6.91 13.11 0.34
C GLY A 69 -5.79 12.08 0.32
N HIS A 70 -4.56 12.50 0.01
CA HIS A 70 -3.37 11.64 0.01
C HIS A 70 -2.70 11.61 1.37
N ASP A 71 -3.46 11.24 2.40
CA ASP A 71 -2.99 11.12 3.77
C ASP A 71 -3.53 9.85 4.46
N MET A 72 -2.96 9.49 5.58
CA MET A 72 -3.28 8.25 6.29
C MET A 72 -4.71 8.19 6.83
N ASP A 73 -5.38 9.32 7.06
CA ASP A 73 -6.77 9.32 7.52
C ASP A 73 -7.71 8.93 6.38
N HIS A 74 -7.52 9.48 5.18
CA HIS A 74 -8.29 9.11 4.00
C HIS A 74 -8.01 7.66 3.58
N TYR A 75 -6.75 7.23 3.57
CA TYR A 75 -6.39 5.84 3.25
C TYR A 75 -7.03 4.84 4.22
N ALA A 76 -7.01 5.15 5.51
CA ALA A 76 -7.68 4.32 6.52
C ALA A 76 -9.20 4.29 6.36
N ALA A 77 -9.82 5.40 5.96
CA ALA A 77 -11.25 5.47 5.68
C ALA A 77 -11.63 4.66 4.43
N ASP A 78 -10.79 4.67 3.39
CA ASP A 78 -10.97 3.81 2.20
C ASP A 78 -10.89 2.33 2.56
N THR A 79 -9.89 1.95 3.36
CA THR A 79 -9.78 0.60 3.92
C THR A 79 -11.04 0.22 4.70
N ALA A 80 -11.56 1.13 5.54
CA ALA A 80 -12.78 0.87 6.29
C ALA A 80 -13.97 0.62 5.36
N ALA A 81 -14.11 1.41 4.29
CA ALA A 81 -15.16 1.22 3.31
C ALA A 81 -15.08 -0.15 2.60
N VAL A 82 -13.88 -0.60 2.23
CA VAL A 82 -13.67 -1.95 1.65
C VAL A 82 -14.03 -3.04 2.66
N VAL A 83 -13.53 -2.93 3.89
CA VAL A 83 -13.76 -3.92 4.96
C VAL A 83 -15.25 -4.01 5.33
N GLU A 84 -15.95 -2.88 5.41
CA GLU A 84 -17.39 -2.81 5.66
C GLU A 84 -18.21 -3.40 4.51
N HIS A 85 -17.89 -3.03 3.27
CA HIS A 85 -18.55 -3.53 2.06
C HIS A 85 -18.47 -5.06 1.95
N LEU A 86 -17.32 -5.65 2.29
CA LEU A 86 -17.08 -7.09 2.24
C LEU A 86 -17.49 -7.82 3.54
N ASP A 87 -17.98 -7.08 4.53
CA ASP A 87 -18.24 -7.52 5.91
C ASP A 87 -17.11 -8.39 6.49
N LEU A 88 -15.87 -7.94 6.31
CA LEU A 88 -14.72 -8.64 6.87
C LEU A 88 -14.72 -8.51 8.39
N ARG A 89 -14.57 -9.63 9.08
CA ARG A 89 -14.49 -9.70 10.54
C ARG A 89 -13.27 -10.48 10.94
N ASN A 90 -12.69 -10.09 12.08
CA ASN A 90 -11.54 -10.80 12.64
C ASN A 90 -10.40 -10.95 11.62
N ALA A 91 -10.18 -9.92 10.77
CA ALA A 91 -9.22 -9.96 9.68
C ALA A 91 -7.78 -9.73 10.18
N VAL A 92 -6.81 -10.36 9.49
CA VAL A 92 -5.38 -10.06 9.66
C VAL A 92 -5.01 -9.00 8.62
N HIS A 93 -4.57 -7.83 9.08
CA HIS A 93 -4.10 -6.76 8.21
C HIS A 93 -2.59 -6.83 8.06
N ILE A 94 -2.10 -6.79 6.82
CA ILE A 94 -0.69 -6.95 6.46
C ILE A 94 -0.27 -5.73 5.64
N GLY A 95 0.60 -4.89 6.17
CA GLY A 95 0.98 -3.64 5.53
C GLY A 95 2.48 -3.53 5.27
N LEU A 96 2.83 -3.22 4.01
CA LEU A 96 4.20 -2.96 3.57
C LEU A 96 4.45 -1.45 3.47
N SER A 97 5.54 -0.94 4.06
CA SER A 97 5.96 0.45 3.92
C SER A 97 4.83 1.44 4.28
N THR A 98 4.40 2.29 3.34
CA THR A 98 3.25 3.20 3.51
C THR A 98 1.94 2.45 3.78
N GLY A 99 1.77 1.24 3.24
CA GLY A 99 0.64 0.38 3.56
C GLY A 99 0.62 -0.06 5.03
N GLY A 100 1.78 -0.15 5.67
CA GLY A 100 1.87 -0.34 7.13
C GLY A 100 1.35 0.86 7.92
N GLY A 101 1.60 2.08 7.44
CA GLY A 101 1.02 3.31 8.01
C GLY A 101 -0.51 3.33 7.89
N GLU A 102 -1.01 3.03 6.69
CA GLU A 102 -2.45 2.91 6.42
C GLU A 102 -3.11 1.86 7.32
N ALA A 103 -2.57 0.63 7.36
CA ALA A 103 -3.10 -0.46 8.18
C ALA A 103 -3.11 -0.10 9.67
N THR A 104 -2.03 0.52 10.18
CA THR A 104 -1.95 0.99 11.57
C THR A 104 -3.03 2.04 11.86
N ARG A 105 -3.21 3.00 10.94
CA ARG A 105 -4.22 4.06 11.09
C ARG A 105 -5.64 3.49 11.04
N TYR A 106 -5.88 2.53 10.13
CA TYR A 106 -7.15 1.81 10.05
C TYR A 106 -7.47 1.08 11.36
N VAL A 107 -6.53 0.30 11.88
CA VAL A 107 -6.72 -0.43 13.14
C VAL A 107 -7.09 0.52 14.28
N ALA A 108 -6.35 1.61 14.42
CA ALA A 108 -6.55 2.57 15.50
C ALA A 108 -7.88 3.35 15.41
N ARG A 109 -8.30 3.72 14.19
CA ARG A 109 -9.44 4.61 13.99
C ARG A 109 -10.76 3.89 13.71
N HIS A 110 -10.71 2.73 13.08
CA HIS A 110 -11.89 2.06 12.54
C HIS A 110 -12.02 0.60 12.99
N GLY A 111 -10.96 -0.19 12.82
CA GLY A 111 -11.07 -1.64 12.85
C GLY A 111 -11.20 -2.24 14.25
N GLN A 112 -10.42 -1.74 15.23
CA GLN A 112 -10.36 -2.35 16.56
C GLN A 112 -11.67 -2.20 17.33
N ALA A 113 -12.25 -1.02 17.34
CA ALA A 113 -13.51 -0.75 18.05
C ALA A 113 -14.71 -1.56 17.52
N GLN A 114 -14.63 -2.03 16.28
CA GLN A 114 -15.71 -2.79 15.61
C GLN A 114 -15.47 -4.30 15.59
N GLY A 115 -14.41 -4.81 16.26
CA GLY A 115 -14.06 -6.23 16.25
C GLY A 115 -13.70 -6.79 14.88
N ARG A 116 -13.24 -5.94 13.95
CA ARG A 116 -12.91 -6.32 12.58
C ARG A 116 -11.46 -6.77 12.39
N VAL A 117 -10.62 -6.56 13.41
CA VAL A 117 -9.18 -6.85 13.35
C VAL A 117 -8.80 -7.96 14.34
N ALA A 118 -8.18 -9.00 13.82
CA ALA A 118 -7.56 -10.06 14.64
C ALA A 118 -6.10 -9.74 14.93
N LYS A 119 -5.35 -9.35 13.89
CA LYS A 119 -3.90 -9.09 13.96
C LYS A 119 -3.49 -8.00 13.00
N LEU A 120 -2.36 -7.36 13.32
CA LEU A 120 -1.66 -6.43 12.45
C LEU A 120 -0.23 -6.94 12.22
N VAL A 121 0.17 -7.05 10.94
CA VAL A 121 1.53 -7.43 10.52
C VAL A 121 2.14 -6.25 9.78
N LEU A 122 3.31 -5.81 10.21
CA LEU A 122 4.02 -4.66 9.63
C LEU A 122 5.34 -5.13 9.00
N ILE A 123 5.52 -4.81 7.72
CA ILE A 123 6.70 -5.20 6.93
C ILE A 123 7.39 -3.92 6.45
N GLY A 124 8.57 -3.61 7.00
CA GLY A 124 9.31 -2.38 6.65
C GLY A 124 8.43 -1.13 6.69
N ALA A 125 7.51 -1.08 7.64
CA ALA A 125 6.46 -0.07 7.72
C ALA A 125 6.98 1.32 8.07
N VAL A 126 6.20 2.36 7.78
CA VAL A 126 6.52 3.80 7.93
C VAL A 126 5.69 4.46 9.05
N PRO A 127 5.43 3.86 10.17
CA PRO A 127 4.80 4.53 11.31
C PRO A 127 5.84 5.00 12.33
N PRO A 128 5.51 6.02 13.10
CA PRO A 128 4.35 6.88 12.90
C PRO A 128 4.62 7.99 11.88
N ILE A 129 5.86 8.42 11.72
CA ILE A 129 6.32 9.41 10.74
C ILE A 129 7.80 9.17 10.40
N MET A 130 8.19 9.45 9.15
CA MET A 130 9.59 9.34 8.71
C MET A 130 10.37 10.64 8.90
N VAL A 131 9.69 11.78 8.82
CA VAL A 131 10.32 13.10 8.88
C VAL A 131 10.78 13.42 10.30
N ARG A 132 11.97 14.01 10.40
CA ARG A 132 12.51 14.52 11.67
C ARG A 132 11.65 15.68 12.19
N THR A 133 11.21 15.55 13.42
CA THR A 133 10.46 16.57 14.16
C THR A 133 10.88 16.53 15.63
N PRO A 134 10.47 17.49 16.47
CA PRO A 134 10.68 17.37 17.91
C PRO A 134 10.12 16.08 18.52
N ALA A 135 9.01 15.56 17.97
CA ALA A 135 8.41 14.30 18.40
C ALA A 135 9.09 13.07 17.79
N ASN A 136 9.90 13.23 16.74
CA ASN A 136 10.66 12.17 16.08
C ASN A 136 12.09 12.65 15.74
N PRO A 137 12.96 12.81 16.75
CA PRO A 137 14.30 13.36 16.56
C PRO A 137 15.22 12.43 15.73
N GLY A 138 14.93 11.13 15.69
CA GLY A 138 15.64 10.15 14.86
C GLY A 138 15.17 10.06 13.40
N GLY A 139 14.18 10.85 13.00
CA GLY A 139 13.66 10.87 11.64
C GLY A 139 14.63 11.44 10.60
N LEU A 140 14.30 11.23 9.33
CA LEU A 140 15.08 11.77 8.20
C LEU A 140 14.84 13.28 8.05
N PRO A 141 15.85 14.07 7.67
CA PRO A 141 15.65 15.48 7.34
C PRO A 141 14.64 15.67 6.22
N ALA A 142 13.86 16.75 6.26
CA ALA A 142 12.84 17.06 5.24
C ALA A 142 13.47 17.17 3.83
N GLU A 143 14.70 17.65 3.74
CA GLU A 143 15.48 17.83 2.50
C GLU A 143 15.67 16.51 1.73
N VAL A 144 15.70 15.36 2.43
CA VAL A 144 15.77 14.04 1.79
C VAL A 144 14.50 13.80 0.95
N PHE A 145 13.33 14.09 1.50
CA PHE A 145 12.05 13.94 0.81
C PHE A 145 11.89 14.97 -0.32
N ASP A 146 12.36 16.18 -0.11
CA ASP A 146 12.38 17.21 -1.16
C ASP A 146 13.32 16.84 -2.31
N GLY A 147 14.42 16.16 -2.00
CA GLY A 147 15.30 15.56 -3.00
C GLY A 147 14.60 14.51 -3.86
N LEU A 148 13.84 13.60 -3.24
CA LEU A 148 13.05 12.59 -3.95
C LEU A 148 11.96 13.22 -4.82
N ARG A 149 11.22 14.22 -4.29
CA ARG A 149 10.21 14.97 -5.04
C ARG A 149 10.78 15.66 -6.27
N ARG A 150 11.96 16.28 -6.15
CA ARG A 150 12.64 16.91 -7.30
C ARG A 150 13.02 15.90 -8.38
N GLN A 151 13.52 14.73 -8.00
CA GLN A 151 13.85 13.65 -8.95
C GLN A 151 12.60 13.13 -9.67
N LEU A 152 11.52 12.92 -8.94
CA LEU A 152 10.21 12.54 -9.51
C LEU A 152 9.71 13.60 -10.50
N ALA A 153 9.76 14.86 -10.11
CA ALA A 153 9.33 15.98 -10.98
C ALA A 153 10.18 16.10 -12.24
N ALA A 154 11.48 15.84 -12.14
CA ALA A 154 12.39 15.89 -13.28
C ALA A 154 12.16 14.75 -14.29
N ASN A 155 12.04 13.53 -13.84
CA ASN A 155 11.76 12.36 -14.70
C ASN A 155 11.22 11.19 -13.89
N ARG A 156 9.90 11.14 -13.71
CA ARG A 156 9.21 10.12 -12.94
C ARG A 156 9.48 8.69 -13.43
N ALA A 157 9.45 8.49 -14.73
CA ALA A 157 9.64 7.17 -15.33
C ALA A 157 11.05 6.62 -15.04
N ARG A 158 12.07 7.46 -15.18
CA ARG A 158 13.45 7.11 -14.88
C ARG A 158 13.64 6.87 -13.38
N PHE A 159 13.10 7.74 -12.54
CA PHE A 159 13.18 7.59 -11.09
C PHE A 159 12.67 6.22 -10.62
N TYR A 160 11.50 5.78 -11.09
CA TYR A 160 10.94 4.50 -10.69
C TYR A 160 11.76 3.30 -11.17
N LEU A 161 12.33 3.37 -12.38
CA LEU A 161 13.24 2.32 -12.87
C LEU A 161 14.50 2.21 -12.02
N GLU A 162 15.15 3.34 -11.72
CA GLU A 162 16.37 3.38 -10.92
C GLU A 162 16.10 2.96 -9.47
N PHE A 163 14.94 3.34 -8.91
CA PHE A 163 14.56 2.99 -7.55
C PHE A 163 14.31 1.47 -7.41
N ALA A 164 13.60 0.87 -8.36
CA ALA A 164 13.36 -0.57 -8.39
C ALA A 164 14.62 -1.38 -8.70
N GLY A 165 15.44 -0.91 -9.65
CA GLY A 165 16.71 -1.54 -10.02
C GLY A 165 17.81 -1.41 -8.96
N GLY A 166 17.58 -0.57 -7.96
CA GLY A 166 18.55 -0.24 -6.91
C GLY A 166 18.06 -0.58 -5.51
N PRO A 167 17.77 0.44 -4.68
CA PRO A 167 17.62 0.26 -3.24
C PRO A 167 16.32 -0.44 -2.83
N PHE A 168 15.24 -0.35 -3.61
CA PHE A 168 13.92 -0.86 -3.19
C PHE A 168 13.95 -2.37 -2.93
N TYR A 169 14.38 -3.16 -3.92
CA TYR A 169 14.57 -4.61 -3.77
C TYR A 169 15.96 -4.99 -3.28
N GLY A 170 16.85 -4.03 -3.08
CA GLY A 170 18.23 -4.29 -2.72
C GLY A 170 19.07 -4.87 -3.86
N PHE A 171 18.68 -4.66 -5.11
CA PHE A 171 19.40 -5.15 -6.29
C PHE A 171 20.77 -4.48 -6.48
N ASN A 172 21.02 -3.35 -5.82
CA ASN A 172 22.31 -2.69 -5.76
C ASN A 172 23.29 -3.30 -4.74
N ARG A 173 22.90 -4.35 -4.03
CA ARG A 173 23.78 -5.02 -3.04
C ARG A 173 24.68 -6.04 -3.72
N PRO A 174 25.91 -6.25 -3.24
CA PRO A 174 26.78 -7.32 -3.73
C PRO A 174 26.09 -8.70 -3.66
N GLY A 175 26.16 -9.47 -4.74
CA GLY A 175 25.56 -10.80 -4.82
C GLY A 175 24.03 -10.84 -4.99
N ALA A 176 23.38 -9.70 -5.15
CA ALA A 176 21.94 -9.65 -5.39
C ALA A 176 21.56 -10.39 -6.69
N LYS A 177 20.50 -11.19 -6.63
CA LYS A 177 19.90 -11.82 -7.81
C LYS A 177 18.89 -10.85 -8.42
N VAL A 178 19.35 -10.04 -9.37
CA VAL A 178 18.51 -9.06 -10.05
C VAL A 178 17.46 -9.77 -10.90
N SER A 179 16.20 -9.31 -10.80
CA SER A 179 15.09 -9.76 -11.63
C SER A 179 14.54 -8.59 -12.44
N GLN A 180 14.75 -8.63 -13.76
CA GLN A 180 14.21 -7.62 -14.67
C GLN A 180 12.68 -7.60 -14.62
N GLY A 181 12.03 -8.77 -14.53
CA GLY A 181 10.58 -8.86 -14.44
C GLY A 181 10.01 -8.16 -13.20
N LEU A 182 10.71 -8.20 -12.05
CA LEU A 182 10.31 -7.44 -10.86
C LEU A 182 10.49 -5.93 -11.06
N ILE A 183 11.58 -5.51 -11.70
CA ILE A 183 11.83 -4.09 -12.00
C ILE A 183 10.75 -3.56 -12.92
N ASP A 184 10.42 -4.30 -13.98
CA ASP A 184 9.39 -3.91 -14.97
C ASP A 184 8.00 -3.87 -14.32
N SER A 185 7.65 -4.85 -13.48
CA SER A 185 6.39 -4.89 -12.75
C SER A 185 6.26 -3.69 -11.79
N PHE A 186 7.31 -3.38 -11.04
CA PHE A 186 7.36 -2.19 -10.18
C PHE A 186 7.12 -0.92 -10.99
N TRP A 187 7.86 -0.78 -12.11
CA TRP A 187 7.76 0.39 -12.98
C TRP A 187 6.34 0.58 -13.53
N LEU A 188 5.73 -0.49 -14.05
CA LEU A 188 4.36 -0.45 -14.58
C LEU A 188 3.36 0.00 -13.51
N GLN A 189 3.40 -0.60 -12.32
CA GLN A 189 2.54 -0.22 -11.20
C GLN A 189 2.75 1.23 -10.78
N SER A 190 4.01 1.65 -10.67
CA SER A 190 4.38 3.01 -10.28
C SER A 190 3.90 4.05 -11.29
N MET A 191 3.95 3.74 -12.59
CA MET A 191 3.47 4.63 -13.64
C MET A 191 1.94 4.79 -13.64
N MET A 192 1.21 3.85 -13.05
CA MET A 192 -0.24 3.95 -12.84
C MET A 192 -0.61 4.80 -11.61
N ALA A 193 0.33 5.11 -10.72
CA ALA A 193 0.07 6.03 -9.61
C ALA A 193 -0.08 7.47 -10.12
N GLY A 194 -0.97 8.25 -9.53
CA GLY A 194 -1.19 9.65 -9.90
C GLY A 194 -0.02 10.55 -9.51
N HIS A 195 0.11 11.69 -10.19
CA HIS A 195 1.16 12.67 -9.92
C HIS A 195 1.02 13.34 -8.54
N LYS A 196 -0.18 13.39 -8.00
CA LYS A 196 -0.47 14.01 -6.71
C LYS A 196 -0.09 13.14 -5.51
N ASN A 197 0.25 11.87 -5.75
CA ASN A 197 0.62 10.91 -4.69
C ASN A 197 2.13 10.90 -4.40
N ALA A 198 2.90 11.69 -5.13
CA ALA A 198 4.37 11.69 -5.07
C ALA A 198 4.92 12.63 -3.99
#